data_c74ead2a1b114b0116e008cae074c3f0
#
_entry.id   c74ead2a1b114b0116e008cae074c3f0
#
_cell.length_a   1.000
_cell.length_b   1.000
_cell.length_c   1.000
_cell.angle_alpha   90.00
_cell.angle_beta   90.00
_cell.angle_gamma   90.00
#
_symmetry.space_group_name_H-M   'P 1'
#
loop_
_entity.id
_entity.type
_entity.pdbx_description
1 polymer ?
#
loop_
_entity_poly.entity_id
_entity_poly.type
_entity_poly.pdbx_seq_one_letter_code
_entity_poly.pdbx_strand_id
1 'polypeptide(L)'
;YLSLCGFVTNAGIYSASFGRKDIAQITYATIGSIKSLGATFKQMGFTKMLIDEAHLYPRESDSMLGKFLEESGITHVLGITATPVKLQTNRDLDGNTFSKLVMLTSRSKKGNFFKDIIHVGQVREMVELGFWSKLVYQAADFDDSMLVFNSSKSEYTEYSVQQAYNANNGAGGIIDALNSNKDRKHILVFVPSVQDAIDLSQRYENSAVIYGDMDKRQRDFVISEFRAGRIRVIFNVRVLSTGFDYTGIDCIVLGISTASIALYYQIIGRATRIDEGKQDALIIDLGGNVARFGKVEDITFERGKIWRMFGSGGKLLSGIPISDIGRVTKQDVDAMDAGRKAVIEVMPFGKYKGERIADIPASYRQWCLANFEWKAHNENLRQSLLATLKN
;
A
#
# COMPACT_ATOMS: atom_id res chain seq x y z
N TYR A 1 14.75 -12.07 20.17
CA TYR A 1 14.95 -12.74 18.88
C TYR A 1 16.45 -12.97 18.58
N LEU A 2 17.28 -11.92 18.59
CA LEU A 2 18.71 -12.04 18.29
C LEU A 2 19.44 -13.00 19.27
N SER A 3 19.10 -12.97 20.54
CA SER A 3 19.64 -13.92 21.53
C SER A 3 19.19 -15.36 21.29
N LEU A 4 17.95 -15.56 20.81
CA LEU A 4 17.44 -16.89 20.43
C LEU A 4 18.15 -17.46 19.19
N CYS A 5 18.68 -16.60 18.31
CA CYS A 5 19.48 -16.99 17.15
C CYS A 5 20.96 -17.19 17.48
N GLY A 6 21.37 -17.13 18.76
CA GLY A 6 22.76 -17.31 19.19
C GLY A 6 23.69 -16.12 18.93
N PHE A 7 23.13 -14.98 18.50
CA PHE A 7 23.90 -13.75 18.32
C PHE A 7 23.98 -12.98 19.65
N VAL A 8 25.17 -12.85 20.21
CA VAL A 8 25.43 -11.91 21.32
C VAL A 8 25.51 -10.52 20.73
N THR A 9 24.39 -9.78 20.76
CA THR A 9 24.36 -8.41 20.26
C THR A 9 24.09 -7.43 21.40
N ASN A 10 24.81 -6.32 21.36
CA ASN A 10 24.49 -5.16 22.17
C ASN A 10 23.35 -4.40 21.49
N ALA A 11 22.11 -4.62 21.94
CA ALA A 11 20.90 -3.99 21.39
C ALA A 11 20.28 -3.03 22.40
N GLY A 12 19.98 -1.82 21.97
CA GLY A 12 19.31 -0.77 22.75
C GLY A 12 17.92 -0.45 22.22
N ILE A 13 17.11 0.17 23.08
CA ILE A 13 15.79 0.71 22.71
C ILE A 13 15.80 2.20 23.04
N TYR A 14 15.50 3.03 22.03
CA TYR A 14 15.31 4.47 22.19
C TYR A 14 13.89 4.86 21.79
N SER A 15 12.99 4.88 22.76
CA SER A 15 11.58 5.13 22.53
C SER A 15 10.91 5.76 23.76
N ALA A 16 10.22 6.87 23.55
CA ALA A 16 9.46 7.55 24.59
C ALA A 16 8.30 6.67 25.12
N SER A 17 7.64 5.93 24.26
CA SER A 17 6.53 5.05 24.64
C SER A 17 6.94 3.87 25.53
N PHE A 18 8.20 3.45 25.45
CA PHE A 18 8.78 2.42 26.33
C PHE A 18 9.56 3.01 27.53
N GLY A 19 9.66 4.34 27.63
CA GLY A 19 10.44 5.02 28.67
C GLY A 19 11.94 4.70 28.63
N ARG A 20 12.47 4.21 27.50
CA ARG A 20 13.87 3.79 27.35
C ARG A 20 14.63 4.71 26.41
N LYS A 21 15.89 4.96 26.73
CA LYS A 21 16.81 5.84 25.99
C LYS A 21 18.19 5.21 25.80
N ASP A 22 18.23 3.91 25.51
CA ASP A 22 19.47 3.14 25.37
C ASP A 22 19.91 3.16 23.91
N ILE A 23 21.10 3.66 23.62
CA ILE A 23 21.75 3.57 22.31
C ILE A 23 22.85 2.50 22.38
N ALA A 24 22.81 1.55 21.46
CA ALA A 24 23.75 0.44 21.37
C ALA A 24 24.11 0.16 19.91
N GLN A 25 24.94 -0.84 19.64
CA GLN A 25 25.37 -1.22 18.30
C GLN A 25 24.18 -1.46 17.34
N ILE A 26 23.11 -2.07 17.83
CA ILE A 26 21.80 -2.13 17.16
C ILE A 26 20.83 -1.36 18.03
N THR A 27 20.23 -0.29 17.49
CA THR A 27 19.27 0.55 18.23
C THR A 27 17.91 0.50 17.59
N TYR A 28 16.92 -0.01 18.31
CA TYR A 28 15.51 0.08 17.92
C TYR A 28 14.94 1.42 18.39
N ALA A 29 14.43 2.20 17.46
CA ALA A 29 13.95 3.55 17.79
C ALA A 29 12.73 3.94 16.96
N THR A 30 11.91 4.84 17.50
CA THR A 30 10.91 5.57 16.70
C THR A 30 11.49 6.90 16.24
N ILE A 31 11.23 7.30 14.99
CA ILE A 31 11.79 8.55 14.45
C ILE A 31 11.43 9.77 15.31
N GLY A 32 10.21 9.79 15.87
CA GLY A 32 9.78 10.85 16.78
C GLY A 32 10.67 11.00 18.02
N SER A 33 11.24 9.89 18.51
CA SER A 33 12.13 9.88 19.69
C SER A 33 13.57 10.28 19.37
N ILE A 34 14.05 10.01 18.15
CA ILE A 34 15.45 10.24 17.76
C ILE A 34 15.66 11.43 16.83
N LYS A 35 14.60 12.09 16.38
CA LYS A 35 14.63 13.16 15.35
C LYS A 35 15.67 14.27 15.58
N SER A 36 16.01 14.57 16.83
CA SER A 36 17.00 15.58 17.22
C SER A 36 18.36 15.01 17.62
N LEU A 37 18.59 13.72 17.41
CA LEU A 37 19.82 13.02 17.82
C LEU A 37 20.72 12.65 16.62
N GLY A 38 20.50 13.21 15.44
CA GLY A 38 21.29 12.90 14.25
C GLY A 38 22.79 13.03 14.48
N ALA A 39 23.23 14.13 15.09
CA ALA A 39 24.64 14.35 15.42
C ALA A 39 25.20 13.28 16.40
N THR A 40 24.40 12.83 17.38
CA THR A 40 24.80 11.78 18.32
C THR A 40 25.01 10.44 17.58
N PHE A 41 24.06 10.06 16.71
CA PHE A 41 24.19 8.83 15.91
C PHE A 41 25.39 8.90 14.96
N LYS A 42 25.71 10.06 14.41
CA LYS A 42 26.91 10.30 13.62
C LYS A 42 28.20 10.07 14.43
N GLN A 43 28.28 10.66 15.63
CA GLN A 43 29.45 10.50 16.52
C GLN A 43 29.63 9.04 16.94
N MET A 44 28.55 8.29 17.08
CA MET A 44 28.60 6.86 17.43
C MET A 44 28.88 5.95 16.20
N GLY A 45 29.04 6.52 15.01
CA GLY A 45 29.43 5.79 13.81
C GLY A 45 28.34 4.98 13.12
N PHE A 46 27.06 5.33 13.31
CA PHE A 46 25.97 4.66 12.60
C PHE A 46 26.02 5.02 11.11
N THR A 47 26.05 4.01 10.25
CA THR A 47 26.11 4.17 8.78
C THR A 47 24.94 3.51 8.06
N LYS A 48 24.16 2.69 8.74
CA LYS A 48 23.08 1.89 8.17
C LYS A 48 21.79 2.11 8.95
N MET A 49 20.65 2.11 8.25
CA MET A 49 19.32 2.20 8.82
C MET A 49 18.38 1.22 8.13
N LEU A 50 17.62 0.50 8.93
CA LEU A 50 16.48 -0.30 8.50
C LEU A 50 15.20 0.44 8.94
N ILE A 51 14.26 0.63 8.03
CA ILE A 51 12.99 1.31 8.29
C ILE A 51 11.87 0.32 8.04
N ASP A 52 11.19 -0.05 9.11
CA ASP A 52 9.96 -0.83 9.02
C ASP A 52 8.78 0.06 8.65
N GLU A 53 7.78 -0.50 7.95
CA GLU A 53 6.63 0.22 7.40
C GLU A 53 7.05 1.51 6.65
N ALA A 54 8.02 1.36 5.76
CA ALA A 54 8.66 2.48 5.05
C ALA A 54 7.66 3.38 4.29
N HIS A 55 6.47 2.86 3.96
CA HIS A 55 5.40 3.62 3.31
C HIS A 55 4.80 4.73 4.18
N LEU A 56 4.97 4.67 5.51
CA LEU A 56 4.51 5.70 6.44
C LEU A 56 5.39 6.95 6.43
N TYR A 57 6.59 6.86 5.86
CA TYR A 57 7.55 7.97 5.91
C TYR A 57 7.60 8.75 4.60
N PRO A 58 7.50 10.10 4.67
CA PRO A 58 7.65 10.96 3.51
C PRO A 58 9.02 10.78 2.85
N ARG A 59 9.05 10.87 1.52
CA ARG A 59 10.27 10.73 0.71
C ARG A 59 11.16 11.99 0.69
N GLU A 60 10.69 13.07 1.28
CA GLU A 60 11.26 14.42 1.15
C GLU A 60 12.35 14.67 2.18
N SER A 61 13.39 15.37 1.78
CA SER A 61 14.56 15.68 2.61
C SER A 61 14.21 16.56 3.83
N ASP A 62 13.16 17.37 3.73
CA ASP A 62 12.67 18.24 4.81
C ASP A 62 11.76 17.54 5.83
N SER A 63 11.43 16.28 5.60
CA SER A 63 10.73 15.43 6.59
C SER A 63 11.59 15.17 7.83
N MET A 64 10.96 14.77 8.95
CA MET A 64 11.71 14.38 10.16
C MET A 64 12.78 13.32 9.89
N LEU A 65 12.45 12.33 9.08
CA LEU A 65 13.39 11.28 8.69
C LEU A 65 14.49 11.82 7.79
N GLY A 66 14.15 12.68 6.81
CA GLY A 66 15.12 13.30 5.91
C GLY A 66 16.15 14.13 6.66
N LYS A 67 15.72 14.98 7.58
CA LYS A 67 16.60 15.79 8.45
C LYS A 67 17.49 14.92 9.33
N PHE A 68 16.93 13.89 9.95
CA PHE A 68 17.71 12.95 10.75
C PHE A 68 18.78 12.23 9.90
N LEU A 69 18.47 11.79 8.69
CA LEU A 69 19.43 11.14 7.78
C LEU A 69 20.56 12.10 7.37
N GLU A 70 20.24 13.37 7.10
CA GLU A 70 21.22 14.40 6.77
C GLU A 70 22.16 14.66 7.94
N GLU A 71 21.62 14.88 9.16
CA GLU A 71 22.40 15.12 10.36
C GLU A 71 23.25 13.93 10.81
N SER A 72 22.69 12.73 10.72
CA SER A 72 23.39 11.50 11.14
C SER A 72 24.44 11.05 10.13
N GLY A 73 24.36 11.48 8.88
CA GLY A 73 25.26 11.03 7.82
C GLY A 73 25.07 9.55 7.44
N ILE A 74 23.94 8.95 7.80
CA ILE A 74 23.62 7.57 7.41
C ILE A 74 23.45 7.50 5.90
N THR A 75 24.23 6.65 5.25
CA THR A 75 24.28 6.53 3.78
C THR A 75 23.54 5.31 3.22
N HIS A 76 23.34 4.28 4.04
CA HIS A 76 22.66 3.06 3.61
C HIS A 76 21.31 2.95 4.30
N VAL A 77 20.24 3.13 3.54
CA VAL A 77 18.87 3.07 4.04
C VAL A 77 18.13 1.94 3.33
N LEU A 78 17.63 0.97 4.10
CA LEU A 78 16.78 -0.10 3.62
C LEU A 78 15.37 0.09 4.20
N GLY A 79 14.37 0.25 3.34
CA GLY A 79 12.97 0.27 3.73
C GLY A 79 12.32 -1.10 3.54
N ILE A 80 11.57 -1.55 4.52
CA ILE A 80 10.72 -2.74 4.45
C ILE A 80 9.27 -2.28 4.49
N THR A 81 8.44 -2.82 3.63
CA THR A 81 6.99 -2.53 3.61
C THR A 81 6.25 -3.55 2.76
N ALA A 82 5.04 -3.89 3.15
CA ALA A 82 4.15 -4.71 2.35
C ALA A 82 3.58 -3.95 1.13
N THR A 83 3.51 -2.62 1.22
CA THR A 83 2.93 -1.75 0.19
C THR A 83 3.91 -0.61 -0.15
N PRO A 84 4.84 -0.80 -1.12
CA PRO A 84 5.85 0.20 -1.46
C PRO A 84 5.27 1.36 -2.28
N VAL A 85 4.08 1.79 -1.91
CA VAL A 85 3.34 2.90 -2.51
C VAL A 85 2.93 3.90 -1.46
N LYS A 86 2.72 5.14 -1.86
CA LYS A 86 2.10 6.17 -1.03
C LYS A 86 1.02 6.91 -1.80
N LEU A 87 0.06 7.42 -1.07
CA LEU A 87 -0.96 8.29 -1.63
C LEU A 87 -0.37 9.66 -1.96
N GLN A 88 -0.69 10.18 -3.13
CA GLN A 88 -0.35 11.52 -3.56
C GLN A 88 -1.59 12.21 -4.13
N THR A 89 -1.99 13.32 -3.52
CA THR A 89 -3.08 14.16 -4.00
C THR A 89 -2.51 15.21 -4.95
N ASN A 90 -3.16 15.40 -6.09
CA ASN A 90 -2.78 16.34 -7.15
C ASN A 90 -4.02 17.12 -7.62
N ARG A 91 -3.79 18.14 -8.44
CA ARG A 91 -4.83 18.82 -9.21
C ARG A 91 -4.56 18.63 -10.70
N ASP A 92 -5.61 18.40 -11.46
CA ASP A 92 -5.53 18.38 -12.92
C ASP A 92 -5.48 19.79 -13.51
N LEU A 93 -5.44 19.88 -14.84
CA LEU A 93 -5.39 21.17 -15.57
C LEU A 93 -6.67 22.01 -15.38
N ASP A 94 -7.78 21.36 -15.08
CA ASP A 94 -9.09 22.00 -14.86
C ASP A 94 -9.28 22.37 -13.37
N GLY A 95 -8.27 22.10 -12.51
CA GLY A 95 -8.29 22.41 -11.08
C GLY A 95 -8.96 21.35 -10.21
N ASN A 96 -9.44 20.24 -10.79
CA ASN A 96 -10.07 19.17 -10.03
C ASN A 96 -9.04 18.40 -9.23
N THR A 97 -9.38 18.07 -7.98
CA THR A 97 -8.52 17.29 -7.11
C THR A 97 -8.68 15.79 -7.39
N PHE A 98 -7.57 15.10 -7.51
CA PHE A 98 -7.52 13.64 -7.56
C PHE A 98 -6.37 13.09 -6.74
N SER A 99 -6.51 11.86 -6.26
CA SER A 99 -5.45 11.15 -5.55
C SER A 99 -5.05 9.90 -6.33
N LYS A 100 -3.77 9.56 -6.27
CA LYS A 100 -3.20 8.37 -6.90
C LYS A 100 -2.17 7.72 -6.00
N LEU A 101 -2.01 6.42 -6.14
CA LEU A 101 -0.89 5.70 -5.52
C LEU A 101 0.36 5.90 -6.37
N VAL A 102 1.45 6.33 -5.73
CA VAL A 102 2.75 6.46 -6.39
C VAL A 102 3.76 5.58 -5.68
N MET A 103 4.66 4.96 -6.46
CA MET A 103 5.72 4.13 -5.89
C MET A 103 6.60 4.97 -4.96
N LEU A 104 7.05 4.37 -3.85
CA LEU A 104 7.97 5.01 -2.90
C LEU A 104 9.34 5.30 -3.53
N THR A 105 9.75 4.50 -4.51
CA THR A 105 11.05 4.61 -5.14
C THR A 105 11.04 5.55 -6.34
N SER A 106 12.11 6.31 -6.52
CA SER A 106 12.36 7.08 -7.73
C SER A 106 13.85 7.33 -7.90
N ARG A 107 14.41 6.91 -9.02
CA ARG A 107 15.83 7.19 -9.38
C ARG A 107 16.04 8.60 -9.85
N SER A 108 15.04 9.19 -10.51
CA SER A 108 15.15 10.51 -11.15
C SER A 108 14.80 11.66 -10.22
N LYS A 109 13.99 11.44 -9.19
CA LYS A 109 13.57 12.52 -8.29
C LYS A 109 14.67 12.85 -7.30
N LYS A 110 15.23 14.07 -7.41
CA LYS A 110 16.18 14.62 -6.44
C LYS A 110 15.51 14.71 -5.06
N GLY A 111 16.23 14.36 -4.00
CA GLY A 111 15.70 14.37 -2.62
C GLY A 111 14.96 13.09 -2.19
N ASN A 112 14.69 12.16 -3.11
CA ASN A 112 14.11 10.87 -2.73
C ASN A 112 15.20 9.94 -2.20
N PHE A 113 15.10 9.47 -0.96
CA PHE A 113 16.11 8.57 -0.39
C PHE A 113 15.89 7.09 -0.77
N PHE A 114 14.67 6.65 -1.08
CA PHE A 114 14.45 5.32 -1.67
C PHE A 114 14.62 5.38 -3.19
N LYS A 115 15.67 4.75 -3.71
CA LYS A 115 16.03 4.82 -5.14
C LYS A 115 15.42 3.71 -5.97
N ASP A 116 15.33 2.50 -5.41
CA ASP A 116 14.85 1.32 -6.11
C ASP A 116 14.24 0.31 -5.14
N ILE A 117 13.51 -0.67 -5.68
CA ILE A 117 13.11 -1.88 -4.95
C ILE A 117 14.15 -2.94 -5.27
N ILE A 118 14.78 -3.48 -4.26
CA ILE A 118 15.85 -4.47 -4.39
C ILE A 118 15.34 -5.91 -4.30
N HIS A 119 14.20 -6.10 -3.66
CA HIS A 119 13.55 -7.41 -3.52
C HIS A 119 12.05 -7.23 -3.39
N VAL A 120 11.29 -8.15 -3.98
CA VAL A 120 9.83 -8.27 -3.85
C VAL A 120 9.52 -9.71 -3.52
N GLY A 121 8.97 -9.97 -2.33
CA GLY A 121 8.33 -11.22 -2.00
C GLY A 121 6.87 -11.16 -2.49
N GLN A 122 6.54 -11.87 -3.54
CA GLN A 122 5.16 -11.92 -4.03
C GLN A 122 4.29 -12.78 -3.11
N VAL A 123 3.07 -12.34 -2.83
CA VAL A 123 2.17 -13.08 -1.93
C VAL A 123 1.94 -14.51 -2.40
N ARG A 124 1.72 -14.70 -3.70
CA ARG A 124 1.53 -16.02 -4.31
C ARG A 124 2.72 -16.95 -4.02
N GLU A 125 3.93 -16.45 -4.20
CA GLU A 125 5.16 -17.20 -3.91
C GLU A 125 5.26 -17.59 -2.43
N MET A 126 4.90 -16.69 -1.52
CA MET A 126 4.91 -16.97 -0.08
C MET A 126 3.89 -18.05 0.30
N VAL A 127 2.74 -18.08 -0.35
CA VAL A 127 1.72 -19.12 -0.17
C VAL A 127 2.19 -20.46 -0.75
N GLU A 128 2.74 -20.46 -1.95
CA GLU A 128 3.25 -21.67 -2.64
C GLU A 128 4.42 -22.32 -1.89
N LEU A 129 5.29 -21.51 -1.29
CA LEU A 129 6.40 -21.97 -0.45
C LEU A 129 5.96 -22.36 0.98
N GLY A 130 4.70 -22.20 1.33
CA GLY A 130 4.17 -22.56 2.65
C GLY A 130 4.56 -21.61 3.78
N PHE A 131 5.07 -20.41 3.47
CA PHE A 131 5.36 -19.39 4.49
C PHE A 131 4.09 -18.64 4.90
N TRP A 132 3.06 -18.61 4.05
CA TRP A 132 1.77 -18.01 4.32
C TRP A 132 0.64 -19.01 4.12
N SER A 133 -0.44 -18.86 4.89
CA SER A 133 -1.65 -19.64 4.75
C SER A 133 -2.29 -19.41 3.38
N LYS A 134 -2.84 -20.47 2.80
CA LYS A 134 -3.67 -20.39 1.60
C LYS A 134 -4.85 -19.46 1.88
N LEU A 135 -5.18 -18.57 0.92
CA LEU A 135 -6.33 -17.68 1.01
C LEU A 135 -7.50 -18.26 0.20
N VAL A 136 -8.67 -18.30 0.81
CA VAL A 136 -9.94 -18.72 0.17
C VAL A 136 -10.87 -17.53 0.20
N TYR A 137 -11.53 -17.22 -0.90
CA TYR A 137 -12.39 -16.02 -1.01
C TYR A 137 -13.85 -16.40 -1.23
N GLN A 138 -14.71 -15.72 -0.50
CA GLN A 138 -16.15 -15.65 -0.74
C GLN A 138 -16.50 -14.16 -0.89
N ALA A 139 -16.97 -13.75 -2.06
CA ALA A 139 -17.39 -12.39 -2.32
C ALA A 139 -18.88 -12.38 -2.64
N ALA A 140 -19.62 -11.47 -2.02
CA ALA A 140 -21.01 -11.20 -2.36
C ALA A 140 -21.09 -10.14 -3.45
N ASP A 141 -22.19 -10.10 -4.19
CA ASP A 141 -22.52 -8.98 -5.03
C ASP A 141 -22.70 -7.74 -4.16
N PHE A 142 -22.11 -6.64 -4.57
CA PHE A 142 -22.10 -5.39 -3.83
C PHE A 142 -22.44 -4.22 -4.75
N ASP A 143 -23.49 -3.49 -4.43
CA ASP A 143 -23.86 -2.24 -5.10
C ASP A 143 -23.04 -1.09 -4.51
N ASP A 144 -22.08 -0.59 -5.28
CA ASP A 144 -21.17 0.51 -4.92
C ASP A 144 -21.67 1.90 -5.32
N SER A 145 -22.89 2.00 -5.87
CA SER A 145 -23.45 3.25 -6.39
C SER A 145 -23.56 4.36 -5.34
N MET A 146 -23.65 4.00 -4.05
CA MET A 146 -23.70 4.96 -2.95
C MET A 146 -22.34 5.43 -2.47
N LEU A 147 -21.24 4.82 -2.93
CA LEU A 147 -19.90 5.20 -2.47
C LEU A 147 -19.48 6.54 -3.08
N VAL A 148 -19.18 7.51 -2.22
CA VAL A 148 -18.76 8.85 -2.59
C VAL A 148 -17.36 9.13 -2.03
N PHE A 149 -16.44 9.54 -2.90
CA PHE A 149 -15.11 9.93 -2.49
C PHE A 149 -15.12 11.21 -1.66
N ASN A 150 -14.19 11.29 -0.69
CA ASN A 150 -13.91 12.53 0.03
C ASN A 150 -13.32 13.62 -0.90
N SER A 151 -13.17 14.86 -0.39
CA SER A 151 -12.68 16.01 -1.18
C SER A 151 -11.32 15.81 -1.82
N SER A 152 -10.43 15.03 -1.20
CA SER A 152 -9.09 14.71 -1.74
C SER A 152 -9.13 13.55 -2.74
N LYS A 153 -10.27 12.89 -2.95
CA LYS A 153 -10.43 11.69 -3.78
C LYS A 153 -9.48 10.54 -3.36
N SER A 154 -9.20 10.46 -2.06
CA SER A 154 -8.25 9.51 -1.49
C SER A 154 -8.91 8.31 -0.82
N GLU A 155 -10.12 8.49 -0.32
CA GLU A 155 -10.91 7.47 0.35
C GLU A 155 -12.40 7.83 0.23
N TYR A 156 -13.27 6.87 0.46
CA TYR A 156 -14.71 7.14 0.55
C TYR A 156 -15.04 7.90 1.84
N THR A 157 -16.10 8.69 1.80
CA THR A 157 -16.62 9.33 3.02
C THR A 157 -17.23 8.30 3.95
N GLU A 158 -17.04 8.45 5.25
CA GLU A 158 -17.61 7.53 6.25
C GLU A 158 -19.13 7.40 6.10
N TYR A 159 -19.79 8.53 5.83
CA TYR A 159 -21.23 8.56 5.57
C TYR A 159 -21.61 7.67 4.39
N SER A 160 -20.92 7.77 3.25
CA SER A 160 -21.24 6.97 2.07
C SER A 160 -20.95 5.48 2.27
N VAL A 161 -19.91 5.14 3.02
CA VAL A 161 -19.61 3.75 3.38
C VAL A 161 -20.73 3.18 4.25
N GLN A 162 -21.23 3.95 5.23
CA GLN A 162 -22.37 3.54 6.07
C GLN A 162 -23.65 3.36 5.25
N GLN A 163 -23.92 4.27 4.30
CA GLN A 163 -25.10 4.15 3.43
C GLN A 163 -25.01 2.90 2.54
N ALA A 164 -23.85 2.66 1.92
CA ALA A 164 -23.64 1.47 1.11
C ALA A 164 -23.73 0.18 1.93
N TYR A 165 -23.18 0.15 3.15
CA TYR A 165 -23.30 -0.97 4.08
C TYR A 165 -24.78 -1.29 4.39
N ASN A 166 -25.59 -0.27 4.71
CA ASN A 166 -27.02 -0.44 5.01
C ASN A 166 -27.80 -0.90 3.77
N ALA A 167 -27.56 -0.29 2.60
CA ALA A 167 -28.25 -0.62 1.35
C ALA A 167 -27.98 -2.06 0.90
N ASN A 168 -26.79 -2.58 1.18
CA ASN A 168 -26.39 -3.96 0.86
C ASN A 168 -26.66 -4.96 1.98
N ASN A 169 -27.52 -4.61 2.97
CA ASN A 169 -27.83 -5.47 4.11
C ASN A 169 -26.59 -5.98 4.86
N GLY A 170 -25.60 -5.12 5.08
CA GLY A 170 -24.29 -5.50 5.60
C GLY A 170 -24.35 -6.25 6.94
N ALA A 171 -25.22 -5.81 7.88
CA ALA A 171 -25.40 -6.51 9.17
C ALA A 171 -25.97 -7.92 8.99
N GLY A 172 -27.00 -8.09 8.14
CA GLY A 172 -27.57 -9.40 7.82
C GLY A 172 -26.54 -10.30 7.15
N GLY A 173 -25.86 -9.80 6.11
CA GLY A 173 -24.82 -10.53 5.40
C GLY A 173 -23.67 -11.00 6.32
N ILE A 174 -23.26 -10.19 7.31
CA ILE A 174 -22.26 -10.60 8.31
C ILE A 174 -22.79 -11.76 9.17
N ILE A 175 -24.02 -11.67 9.69
CA ILE A 175 -24.60 -12.74 10.51
C ILE A 175 -24.74 -14.04 9.71
N ASP A 176 -25.19 -13.96 8.46
CA ASP A 176 -25.30 -15.11 7.55
C ASP A 176 -23.93 -15.73 7.27
N ALA A 177 -22.91 -14.91 7.02
CA ALA A 177 -21.55 -15.36 6.80
C ALA A 177 -20.99 -16.10 8.04
N LEU A 178 -21.20 -15.57 9.24
CA LEU A 178 -20.76 -16.19 10.50
C LEU A 178 -21.48 -17.52 10.77
N ASN A 179 -22.77 -17.58 10.46
CA ASN A 179 -23.59 -18.79 10.64
C ASN A 179 -23.26 -19.89 9.63
N SER A 180 -22.88 -19.52 8.41
CA SER A 180 -22.50 -20.45 7.34
C SER A 180 -21.08 -21.01 7.51
N ASN A 181 -20.24 -20.38 8.34
CA ASN A 181 -18.84 -20.76 8.53
C ASN A 181 -18.53 -21.05 10.01
N LYS A 182 -19.33 -21.94 10.63
CA LYS A 182 -19.21 -22.29 12.05
C LYS A 182 -17.93 -23.04 12.43
N ASP A 183 -17.26 -23.63 11.45
CA ASP A 183 -15.97 -24.31 11.57
C ASP A 183 -14.79 -23.35 11.82
N ARG A 184 -14.93 -22.06 11.49
CA ARG A 184 -13.92 -21.05 11.74
C ARG A 184 -13.87 -20.65 13.21
N LYS A 185 -12.65 -20.57 13.76
CA LYS A 185 -12.43 -20.43 15.21
C LYS A 185 -12.08 -19.02 15.65
N HIS A 186 -11.35 -18.26 14.82
CA HIS A 186 -10.86 -16.92 15.15
C HIS A 186 -11.16 -15.96 14.02
N ILE A 187 -12.28 -15.26 14.14
CA ILE A 187 -12.84 -14.42 13.09
C ILE A 187 -12.67 -12.94 13.44
N LEU A 188 -12.10 -12.16 12.53
CA LEU A 188 -12.11 -10.70 12.59
C LEU A 188 -13.15 -10.15 11.61
N VAL A 189 -14.08 -9.35 12.11
CA VAL A 189 -15.11 -8.68 11.31
C VAL A 189 -14.84 -7.19 11.31
N PHE A 190 -14.66 -6.59 10.14
CA PHE A 190 -14.46 -5.17 9.96
C PHE A 190 -15.78 -4.50 9.58
N VAL A 191 -16.22 -3.53 10.37
CA VAL A 191 -17.50 -2.83 10.18
C VAL A 191 -17.30 -1.31 10.11
N PRO A 192 -18.26 -0.54 9.50
CA PRO A 192 -18.10 0.89 9.28
C PRO A 192 -18.06 1.71 10.57
N SER A 193 -18.89 1.38 11.56
CA SER A 193 -19.06 2.19 12.76
C SER A 193 -18.97 1.37 14.06
N VAL A 194 -18.69 2.07 15.16
CA VAL A 194 -18.68 1.48 16.50
C VAL A 194 -20.08 0.98 16.89
N GLN A 195 -21.11 1.69 16.46
CA GLN A 195 -22.50 1.27 16.74
C GLN A 195 -22.82 -0.06 16.06
N ASP A 196 -22.45 -0.23 14.77
CA ASP A 196 -22.62 -1.51 14.08
C ASP A 196 -21.89 -2.65 14.78
N ALA A 197 -20.66 -2.40 15.26
CA ALA A 197 -19.90 -3.39 16.02
C ALA A 197 -20.61 -3.81 17.31
N ILE A 198 -21.14 -2.85 18.06
CA ILE A 198 -21.89 -3.10 19.31
C ILE A 198 -23.18 -3.88 19.02
N ASP A 199 -23.98 -3.42 18.05
CA ASP A 199 -25.25 -4.04 17.70
C ASP A 199 -25.08 -5.49 17.22
N LEU A 200 -24.05 -5.75 16.41
CA LEU A 200 -23.71 -7.10 15.96
C LEU A 200 -23.23 -7.99 17.11
N SER A 201 -22.42 -7.45 18.03
CA SER A 201 -21.93 -8.21 19.18
C SER A 201 -23.05 -8.58 20.15
N GLN A 202 -24.07 -7.75 20.29
CA GLN A 202 -25.29 -8.06 21.10
C GLN A 202 -26.15 -9.16 20.44
N ARG A 203 -26.08 -9.30 19.13
CA ARG A 203 -26.88 -10.27 18.35
C ARG A 203 -26.14 -11.58 18.08
N TYR A 204 -24.83 -11.66 18.35
CA TYR A 204 -24.02 -12.83 18.06
C TYR A 204 -23.25 -13.30 19.30
N GLU A 205 -23.53 -14.51 19.76
CA GLU A 205 -22.86 -15.09 20.92
C GLU A 205 -21.37 -15.33 20.71
N ASN A 206 -20.61 -15.44 21.80
CA ASN A 206 -19.14 -15.65 21.79
C ASN A 206 -18.39 -14.60 20.96
N SER A 207 -18.84 -13.35 21.01
CA SER A 207 -18.23 -12.23 20.32
C SER A 207 -17.87 -11.09 21.27
N ALA A 208 -17.02 -10.21 20.80
CA ALA A 208 -16.64 -8.96 21.47
C ALA A 208 -16.40 -7.85 20.47
N VAL A 209 -16.27 -6.62 20.97
CA VAL A 209 -16.01 -5.42 20.18
C VAL A 209 -14.63 -4.86 20.53
N ILE A 210 -13.89 -4.38 19.50
CA ILE A 210 -12.68 -3.58 19.67
C ILE A 210 -12.76 -2.31 18.81
N TYR A 211 -12.54 -1.15 19.42
CA TYR A 211 -12.51 0.16 18.74
C TYR A 211 -11.43 1.09 19.32
N GLY A 212 -11.19 2.24 18.68
CA GLY A 212 -10.06 3.13 18.96
C GLY A 212 -9.96 3.62 20.39
N ASP A 213 -11.05 4.16 20.93
CA ASP A 213 -11.11 4.79 22.27
C ASP A 213 -11.33 3.81 23.42
N MET A 214 -11.32 2.49 23.12
CA MET A 214 -11.45 1.46 24.14
C MET A 214 -10.28 1.50 25.13
N ASP A 215 -10.59 1.35 26.43
CA ASP A 215 -9.57 1.24 27.48
C ASP A 215 -8.60 0.08 27.17
N LYS A 216 -7.31 0.34 27.44
CA LYS A 216 -6.24 -0.60 27.12
C LYS A 216 -6.43 -1.95 27.84
N ARG A 217 -6.82 -1.94 29.11
CA ARG A 217 -7.00 -3.18 29.90
C ARG A 217 -8.15 -4.01 29.36
N GLN A 218 -9.26 -3.36 28.99
CA GLN A 218 -10.40 -4.02 28.37
C GLN A 218 -10.00 -4.61 27.02
N ARG A 219 -9.27 -3.89 26.19
CA ARG A 219 -8.76 -4.37 24.91
C ARG A 219 -7.85 -5.58 25.09
N ASP A 220 -6.87 -5.50 26.01
CA ASP A 220 -5.95 -6.59 26.30
C ASP A 220 -6.68 -7.83 26.82
N PHE A 221 -7.72 -7.65 27.62
CA PHE A 221 -8.61 -8.73 28.08
C PHE A 221 -9.33 -9.40 26.91
N VAL A 222 -10.02 -8.64 26.04
CA VAL A 222 -10.73 -9.18 24.87
C VAL A 222 -9.73 -9.96 23.96
N ILE A 223 -8.55 -9.42 23.73
CA ILE A 223 -7.52 -10.08 22.93
C ILE A 223 -7.07 -11.41 23.59
N SER A 224 -6.91 -11.44 24.91
CA SER A 224 -6.53 -12.67 25.64
C SER A 224 -7.61 -13.75 25.55
N GLU A 225 -8.88 -13.36 25.68
CA GLU A 225 -10.04 -14.27 25.56
C GLU A 225 -10.18 -14.82 24.12
N PHE A 226 -9.95 -13.97 23.12
CA PHE A 226 -9.95 -14.37 21.71
C PHE A 226 -8.83 -15.38 21.42
N ARG A 227 -7.61 -15.12 21.88
CA ARG A 227 -6.48 -16.06 21.72
C ARG A 227 -6.72 -17.39 22.42
N ALA A 228 -7.43 -17.36 23.54
CA ALA A 228 -7.80 -18.57 24.29
C ALA A 228 -9.02 -19.33 23.70
N GLY A 229 -9.62 -18.81 22.61
CA GLY A 229 -10.77 -19.41 21.95
C GLY A 229 -12.10 -19.26 22.72
N ARG A 230 -12.14 -18.46 23.81
CA ARG A 230 -13.39 -18.16 24.54
C ARG A 230 -14.23 -17.10 23.84
N ILE A 231 -13.60 -16.20 23.08
CA ILE A 231 -14.25 -15.32 22.12
C ILE A 231 -13.90 -15.83 20.73
N ARG A 232 -14.91 -16.10 19.92
CA ARG A 232 -14.75 -16.58 18.54
C ARG A 232 -14.67 -15.46 17.53
N VAL A 233 -15.43 -14.37 17.74
CA VAL A 233 -15.59 -13.28 16.79
C VAL A 233 -15.23 -11.95 17.44
N ILE A 234 -14.37 -11.17 16.78
CA ILE A 234 -14.14 -9.77 17.16
C ILE A 234 -14.71 -8.88 16.06
N PHE A 235 -15.72 -8.07 16.41
CA PHE A 235 -16.17 -6.94 15.61
C PHE A 235 -15.27 -5.73 15.88
N ASN A 236 -14.68 -5.20 14.82
CA ASN A 236 -13.67 -4.17 14.99
C ASN A 236 -13.85 -3.01 14.01
N VAL A 237 -13.52 -1.81 14.48
CA VAL A 237 -13.57 -0.58 13.71
C VAL A 237 -12.16 -0.01 13.62
N ARG A 238 -11.48 -0.25 12.48
CA ARG A 238 -10.16 0.31 12.08
C ARG A 238 -8.97 0.06 13.02
N VAL A 239 -9.11 -0.66 14.14
CA VAL A 239 -8.04 -0.79 15.15
C VAL A 239 -7.12 -1.97 14.87
N LEU A 240 -7.66 -3.12 14.53
CA LEU A 240 -6.89 -4.35 14.35
C LEU A 240 -6.28 -4.49 12.93
N SER A 241 -6.39 -3.46 12.10
CA SER A 241 -5.73 -3.42 10.80
C SER A 241 -4.21 -3.29 10.93
N THR A 242 -3.71 -2.69 12.02
CA THR A 242 -2.27 -2.53 12.29
C THR A 242 -1.90 -3.02 13.69
N GLY A 243 -0.68 -3.54 13.87
CA GLY A 243 -0.12 -3.87 15.19
C GLY A 243 -0.72 -5.07 15.94
N PHE A 244 -1.80 -5.69 15.45
CA PHE A 244 -2.36 -6.90 16.05
C PHE A 244 -1.68 -8.15 15.47
N ASP A 245 -0.96 -8.88 16.31
CA ASP A 245 -0.22 -10.08 15.94
C ASP A 245 -0.82 -11.32 16.61
N TYR A 246 -1.56 -12.11 15.82
CA TYR A 246 -2.06 -13.42 16.22
C TYR A 246 -2.15 -14.35 15.00
N THR A 247 -1.47 -15.49 15.06
CA THR A 247 -1.35 -16.43 13.94
C THR A 247 -2.60 -17.25 13.69
N GLY A 248 -3.41 -17.46 14.73
CA GLY A 248 -4.60 -18.30 14.69
C GLY A 248 -5.81 -17.70 13.94
N ILE A 249 -5.74 -16.47 13.40
CA ILE A 249 -6.85 -15.89 12.63
C ILE A 249 -7.08 -16.71 11.38
N ASP A 250 -8.23 -17.37 11.28
CA ASP A 250 -8.61 -18.25 10.19
C ASP A 250 -9.75 -17.72 9.31
N CYS A 251 -10.38 -16.58 9.71
CA CYS A 251 -11.39 -15.92 8.88
C CYS A 251 -11.35 -14.39 9.06
N ILE A 252 -11.54 -13.67 7.96
CA ILE A 252 -11.77 -12.22 7.93
C ILE A 252 -13.08 -11.94 7.19
N VAL A 253 -13.93 -11.12 7.78
CA VAL A 253 -15.15 -10.61 7.14
C VAL A 253 -15.00 -9.11 6.92
N LEU A 254 -15.01 -8.69 5.66
CA LEU A 254 -14.93 -7.30 5.23
C LEU A 254 -16.35 -6.75 5.05
N GLY A 255 -16.95 -6.21 6.10
CA GLY A 255 -18.21 -5.46 6.05
C GLY A 255 -18.01 -3.99 5.71
N ILE A 256 -16.79 -3.58 5.36
CA ILE A 256 -16.46 -2.21 4.97
C ILE A 256 -16.03 -2.14 3.50
N SER A 257 -16.30 -1.00 2.87
CA SER A 257 -15.72 -0.64 1.58
C SER A 257 -14.58 0.35 1.80
N THR A 258 -13.47 0.17 1.08
CA THR A 258 -12.35 1.11 1.10
C THR A 258 -11.80 1.37 -0.30
N ALA A 259 -11.27 2.58 -0.53
CA ALA A 259 -10.48 2.92 -1.69
C ALA A 259 -8.96 2.72 -1.42
N SER A 260 -8.59 2.40 -0.18
CA SER A 260 -7.19 2.18 0.22
C SER A 260 -6.78 0.72 0.05
N ILE A 261 -6.02 0.45 -1.02
CA ILE A 261 -5.43 -0.87 -1.20
C ILE A 261 -4.46 -1.25 -0.06
N ALA A 262 -3.81 -0.28 0.55
CA ALA A 262 -2.92 -0.53 1.68
C ALA A 262 -3.71 -1.05 2.89
N LEU A 263 -4.87 -0.44 3.20
CA LEU A 263 -5.74 -0.92 4.25
C LEU A 263 -6.28 -2.32 3.95
N TYR A 264 -6.78 -2.55 2.73
CA TYR A 264 -7.24 -3.85 2.26
C TYR A 264 -6.17 -4.94 2.43
N TYR A 265 -4.95 -4.66 1.96
CA TYR A 265 -3.80 -5.57 2.06
C TYR A 265 -3.43 -5.85 3.53
N GLN A 266 -3.37 -4.82 4.38
CA GLN A 266 -3.04 -4.97 5.80
C GLN A 266 -4.09 -5.79 6.57
N ILE A 267 -5.36 -5.60 6.26
CA ILE A 267 -6.45 -6.38 6.88
C ILE A 267 -6.29 -7.87 6.54
N ILE A 268 -6.18 -8.22 5.26
CA ILE A 268 -6.04 -9.62 4.83
C ILE A 268 -4.74 -10.22 5.36
N GLY A 269 -3.67 -9.43 5.40
CA GLY A 269 -2.38 -9.84 5.96
C GLY A 269 -2.43 -10.33 7.42
N ARG A 270 -3.49 -10.01 8.17
CA ARG A 270 -3.70 -10.58 9.53
C ARG A 270 -3.97 -12.08 9.49
N ALA A 271 -4.61 -12.56 8.44
CA ALA A 271 -4.95 -13.97 8.30
C ALA A 271 -3.93 -14.78 7.47
N THR A 272 -2.90 -14.15 6.90
CA THR A 272 -1.91 -14.88 6.08
C THR A 272 -0.94 -15.73 6.89
N ARG A 273 -0.80 -15.49 8.19
CA ARG A 273 0.15 -16.24 9.02
C ARG A 273 -0.24 -17.69 9.19
N ILE A 274 0.76 -18.56 9.14
CA ILE A 274 0.59 -19.99 9.41
C ILE A 274 0.44 -20.23 10.91
N ASP A 275 -0.39 -21.21 11.27
CA ASP A 275 -0.57 -21.67 12.65
C ASP A 275 -0.84 -23.17 12.66
N GLU A 276 -0.55 -23.83 13.78
CA GLU A 276 -0.78 -25.26 13.93
C GLU A 276 -2.28 -25.57 13.83
N GLY A 277 -2.64 -26.49 12.94
CA GLY A 277 -4.03 -26.89 12.69
C GLY A 277 -4.83 -25.93 11.78
N LYS A 278 -4.24 -24.80 11.33
CA LYS A 278 -4.86 -23.90 10.38
C LYS A 278 -4.58 -24.37 8.96
N GLN A 279 -5.62 -24.74 8.22
CA GLN A 279 -5.51 -25.24 6.84
C GLN A 279 -5.46 -24.11 5.81
N ASP A 280 -6.26 -23.08 6.02
CA ASP A 280 -6.38 -21.91 5.16
C ASP A 280 -6.90 -20.70 5.95
N ALA A 281 -7.01 -19.56 5.29
CA ALA A 281 -7.67 -18.37 5.79
C ALA A 281 -8.81 -17.96 4.86
N LEU A 282 -10.02 -17.90 5.37
CA LEU A 282 -11.21 -17.50 4.63
C LEU A 282 -11.37 -15.97 4.66
N ILE A 283 -11.50 -15.38 3.48
CA ILE A 283 -11.79 -13.95 3.30
C ILE A 283 -13.22 -13.82 2.75
N ILE A 284 -14.10 -13.24 3.53
CA ILE A 284 -15.48 -12.97 3.13
C ILE A 284 -15.60 -11.47 2.85
N ASP A 285 -15.83 -11.11 1.59
CA ASP A 285 -15.95 -9.70 1.18
C ASP A 285 -17.42 -9.35 0.92
N LEU A 286 -17.96 -8.52 1.80
CA LEU A 286 -19.30 -7.93 1.73
C LEU A 286 -19.26 -6.45 1.37
N GLY A 287 -18.07 -5.88 1.11
CA GLY A 287 -17.83 -4.46 0.83
C GLY A 287 -17.31 -4.20 -0.59
N GLY A 288 -17.29 -5.21 -1.48
CA GLY A 288 -16.88 -5.06 -2.87
C GLY A 288 -15.38 -4.80 -3.08
N ASN A 289 -14.54 -5.08 -2.08
CA ASN A 289 -13.10 -4.79 -2.16
C ASN A 289 -12.36 -5.75 -3.10
N VAL A 290 -12.74 -7.04 -3.11
CA VAL A 290 -12.17 -8.04 -4.03
C VAL A 290 -12.50 -7.70 -5.48
N ALA A 291 -13.71 -7.23 -5.77
CA ALA A 291 -14.08 -6.77 -7.11
C ALA A 291 -13.23 -5.58 -7.56
N ARG A 292 -12.91 -4.67 -6.63
CA ARG A 292 -12.13 -3.45 -6.88
C ARG A 292 -10.64 -3.73 -7.06
N PHE A 293 -10.03 -4.43 -6.12
CA PHE A 293 -8.57 -4.63 -6.07
C PHE A 293 -8.11 -5.98 -6.61
N GLY A 294 -8.98 -6.98 -6.62
CA GLY A 294 -8.64 -8.38 -6.85
C GLY A 294 -8.21 -9.10 -5.58
N LYS A 295 -7.80 -10.35 -5.72
CA LYS A 295 -7.23 -11.15 -4.64
C LYS A 295 -5.83 -10.65 -4.29
N VAL A 296 -5.47 -10.70 -3.02
CA VAL A 296 -4.15 -10.17 -2.55
C VAL A 296 -2.99 -10.94 -3.17
N GLU A 297 -3.12 -12.24 -3.40
CA GLU A 297 -2.11 -13.07 -4.06
C GLU A 297 -1.92 -12.77 -5.55
N ASP A 298 -2.85 -12.05 -6.16
CA ASP A 298 -2.73 -11.60 -7.55
C ASP A 298 -2.07 -10.21 -7.66
N ILE A 299 -1.84 -9.55 -6.52
CA ILE A 299 -1.15 -8.26 -6.50
C ILE A 299 0.32 -8.49 -6.80
N THR A 300 0.82 -7.86 -7.87
CA THR A 300 2.20 -7.96 -8.30
C THR A 300 2.87 -6.60 -8.40
N PHE A 301 4.18 -6.60 -8.15
CA PHE A 301 5.04 -5.45 -8.39
C PHE A 301 5.95 -5.77 -9.54
N GLU A 302 5.84 -5.02 -10.62
CA GLU A 302 6.58 -5.29 -11.84
C GLU A 302 7.46 -4.10 -12.22
N ARG A 303 8.67 -4.42 -12.68
CA ARG A 303 9.65 -3.43 -13.13
C ARG A 303 9.64 -3.32 -14.64
N GLY A 304 9.08 -2.23 -15.15
CA GLY A 304 9.31 -1.77 -16.53
C GLY A 304 10.35 -0.62 -16.55
N LYS A 305 10.02 0.48 -17.20
CA LYS A 305 10.79 1.75 -17.09
C LYS A 305 10.73 2.30 -15.66
N ILE A 306 9.60 2.12 -15.01
CA ILE A 306 9.33 2.42 -13.60
C ILE A 306 8.66 1.20 -12.97
N TRP A 307 8.72 1.10 -11.65
CA TRP A 307 7.94 0.12 -10.90
C TRP A 307 6.46 0.46 -10.96
N ARG A 308 5.63 -0.57 -11.13
CA ARG A 308 4.17 -0.48 -11.13
C ARG A 308 3.57 -1.60 -10.28
N MET A 309 2.38 -1.35 -9.77
CA MET A 309 1.59 -2.30 -9.00
C MET A 309 0.37 -2.71 -9.83
N PHE A 310 0.16 -4.00 -9.96
CA PHE A 310 -0.99 -4.58 -10.66
C PHE A 310 -1.77 -5.50 -9.72
N GLY A 311 -3.07 -5.63 -9.97
CA GLY A 311 -3.97 -6.55 -9.29
C GLY A 311 -4.49 -7.65 -10.21
N SER A 312 -5.51 -8.39 -9.75
CA SER A 312 -6.14 -9.49 -10.51
C SER A 312 -6.50 -9.06 -11.94
N GLY A 313 -6.24 -9.95 -12.91
CA GLY A 313 -6.48 -9.67 -14.32
C GLY A 313 -5.59 -8.57 -14.90
N GLY A 314 -4.48 -8.24 -14.24
CA GLY A 314 -3.54 -7.21 -14.70
C GLY A 314 -4.07 -5.79 -14.54
N LYS A 315 -5.06 -5.53 -13.68
CA LYS A 315 -5.56 -4.19 -13.38
C LYS A 315 -4.44 -3.31 -12.83
N LEU A 316 -4.23 -2.14 -13.41
CA LEU A 316 -3.24 -1.18 -12.90
C LEU A 316 -3.74 -0.54 -11.59
N LEU A 317 -2.93 -0.60 -10.54
CA LEU A 317 -3.26 -0.09 -9.20
C LEU A 317 -2.46 1.15 -8.81
N SER A 318 -1.37 1.48 -9.51
CA SER A 318 -0.50 2.61 -9.20
C SER A 318 -0.29 3.55 -10.38
N GLY A 319 -0.07 4.84 -10.10
CA GLY A 319 0.22 5.86 -11.11
C GLY A 319 -0.99 6.48 -11.78
N ILE A 320 -2.19 5.98 -11.55
CA ILE A 320 -3.48 6.46 -12.05
C ILE A 320 -4.34 7.00 -10.90
N PRO A 321 -5.37 7.84 -11.18
CA PRO A 321 -6.35 8.22 -10.17
C PRO A 321 -7.00 6.99 -9.50
N ILE A 322 -7.22 7.06 -8.18
CA ILE A 322 -7.86 5.95 -7.44
C ILE A 322 -9.26 5.64 -8.00
N SER A 323 -9.99 6.66 -8.47
CA SER A 323 -11.28 6.49 -9.14
C SER A 323 -11.22 5.65 -10.43
N ASP A 324 -10.04 5.51 -11.01
CA ASP A 324 -9.83 4.78 -12.27
C ASP A 324 -9.24 3.38 -12.07
N ILE A 325 -9.01 2.97 -10.81
CA ILE A 325 -8.58 1.61 -10.48
C ILE A 325 -9.62 0.62 -11.01
N GLY A 326 -9.13 -0.39 -11.75
CA GLY A 326 -9.96 -1.40 -12.40
C GLY A 326 -10.37 -1.06 -13.84
N ARG A 327 -10.16 0.18 -14.31
CA ARG A 327 -10.45 0.61 -15.69
C ARG A 327 -9.26 0.45 -16.64
N VAL A 328 -8.03 0.50 -16.12
CA VAL A 328 -6.79 0.41 -16.88
C VAL A 328 -6.11 -0.92 -16.58
N THR A 329 -5.68 -1.62 -17.63
CA THR A 329 -5.02 -2.92 -17.52
C THR A 329 -3.53 -2.84 -17.90
N LYS A 330 -2.80 -3.92 -17.65
CA LYS A 330 -1.40 -4.08 -18.10
C LYS A 330 -1.28 -3.96 -19.62
N GLN A 331 -2.24 -4.49 -20.37
CA GLN A 331 -2.25 -4.40 -21.85
C GLN A 331 -2.36 -2.93 -22.29
N ASP A 332 -3.21 -2.14 -21.63
CA ASP A 332 -3.33 -0.71 -21.91
C ASP A 332 -2.02 0.03 -21.61
N VAL A 333 -1.37 -0.31 -20.50
CA VAL A 333 -0.07 0.27 -20.12
C VAL A 333 1.01 -0.09 -21.12
N ASP A 334 1.07 -1.36 -21.54
CA ASP A 334 2.06 -1.82 -22.52
C ASP A 334 1.82 -1.15 -23.88
N ALA A 335 0.57 -0.97 -24.29
CA ALA A 335 0.20 -0.23 -25.49
C ALA A 335 0.58 1.26 -25.37
N MET A 336 0.31 1.91 -24.23
CA MET A 336 0.73 3.29 -23.97
C MET A 336 2.25 3.43 -23.96
N ASP A 337 2.98 2.48 -23.36
CA ASP A 337 4.44 2.50 -23.32
C ASP A 337 5.05 2.21 -24.71
N ALA A 338 4.41 1.37 -25.52
CA ALA A 338 4.75 1.12 -26.91
C ALA A 338 4.45 2.36 -27.78
N GLY A 339 3.25 2.96 -27.61
CA GLY A 339 2.84 4.18 -28.29
C GLY A 339 3.69 5.40 -27.95
N ARG A 340 4.15 5.54 -26.69
CA ARG A 340 5.14 6.55 -26.29
C ARG A 340 6.51 6.35 -26.93
N LYS A 341 6.81 5.18 -27.47
CA LYS A 341 7.98 4.96 -28.33
C LYS A 341 7.77 5.53 -29.74
N ALA A 342 6.53 5.81 -30.14
CA ALA A 342 6.21 6.03 -31.52
C ALA A 342 6.15 7.49 -31.97
N VAL A 343 5.70 8.47 -31.17
CA VAL A 343 5.58 9.84 -31.73
C VAL A 343 5.75 10.92 -30.65
N ILE A 344 6.83 11.67 -30.72
CA ILE A 344 6.89 13.04 -30.19
C ILE A 344 6.27 13.93 -31.29
N GLU A 345 5.04 14.38 -31.09
CA GLU A 345 4.34 15.19 -32.08
C GLU A 345 4.83 16.64 -32.13
N VAL A 346 5.37 17.13 -31.03
CA VAL A 346 5.74 18.54 -30.83
C VAL A 346 7.22 18.66 -30.50
N MET A 347 7.91 19.60 -31.09
CA MET A 347 9.32 19.85 -30.86
C MET A 347 9.56 20.29 -29.40
N PRO A 348 10.34 19.55 -28.59
CA PRO A 348 10.43 19.82 -27.14
C PRO A 348 11.40 20.96 -26.80
N PHE A 349 12.25 21.41 -27.75
CA PHE A 349 13.25 22.44 -27.53
C PHE A 349 13.68 23.14 -28.85
N GLY A 350 14.51 24.15 -28.74
CA GLY A 350 15.10 24.84 -29.87
C GLY A 350 14.21 25.90 -30.53
N LYS A 351 14.54 26.29 -31.72
CA LYS A 351 13.88 27.39 -32.48
C LYS A 351 12.38 27.14 -32.68
N TYR A 352 12.00 25.89 -32.82
CA TYR A 352 10.62 25.47 -33.12
C TYR A 352 9.97 24.74 -31.90
N LYS A 353 10.39 25.11 -30.69
CA LYS A 353 9.80 24.55 -29.48
C LYS A 353 8.29 24.82 -29.42
N GLY A 354 7.50 23.77 -29.23
CA GLY A 354 6.04 23.85 -29.17
C GLY A 354 5.34 23.70 -30.51
N GLU A 355 6.06 23.68 -31.63
CA GLU A 355 5.48 23.45 -32.96
C GLU A 355 5.40 21.94 -33.26
N ARG A 356 4.40 21.54 -34.05
CA ARG A 356 4.28 20.15 -34.49
C ARG A 356 5.45 19.77 -35.38
N ILE A 357 6.11 18.65 -35.14
CA ILE A 357 7.29 18.19 -35.90
C ILE A 357 7.00 18.09 -37.41
N ALA A 358 5.75 17.72 -37.77
CA ALA A 358 5.34 17.66 -39.17
C ALA A 358 5.36 19.03 -39.86
N ASP A 359 5.11 20.11 -39.12
CA ASP A 359 5.01 21.48 -39.65
C ASP A 359 6.36 22.22 -39.69
N ILE A 360 7.40 21.64 -39.05
CA ILE A 360 8.75 22.18 -39.01
C ILE A 360 9.43 22.00 -40.42
N PRO A 361 10.14 23.00 -40.95
CA PRO A 361 10.85 22.84 -42.23
C PRO A 361 11.74 21.60 -42.29
N ALA A 362 11.69 20.86 -43.39
CA ALA A 362 12.45 19.62 -43.57
C ALA A 362 13.95 19.82 -43.38
N SER A 363 14.48 20.98 -43.82
CA SER A 363 15.88 21.34 -43.62
C SER A 363 16.27 21.43 -42.14
N TYR A 364 15.42 21.95 -41.29
CA TYR A 364 15.68 22.00 -39.84
C TYR A 364 15.59 20.62 -39.18
N ARG A 365 14.63 19.78 -39.59
CA ARG A 365 14.52 18.40 -39.14
C ARG A 365 15.74 17.57 -39.49
N GLN A 366 16.27 17.74 -40.76
CA GLN A 366 17.52 17.11 -41.20
C GLN A 366 18.72 17.62 -40.40
N TRP A 367 18.80 18.93 -40.16
CA TRP A 367 19.86 19.50 -39.34
C TRP A 367 19.85 18.96 -37.91
N CYS A 368 18.70 18.82 -37.29
CA CYS A 368 18.57 18.17 -35.96
C CYS A 368 19.12 16.74 -35.98
N LEU A 369 18.73 15.93 -36.98
CA LEU A 369 19.18 14.55 -37.11
C LEU A 369 20.70 14.43 -37.26
N ALA A 370 21.33 15.40 -37.94
CA ALA A 370 22.77 15.43 -38.19
C ALA A 370 23.60 15.98 -37.02
N ASN A 371 23.04 16.88 -36.22
CA ASN A 371 23.79 17.65 -35.22
C ASN A 371 23.50 17.34 -33.77
N PHE A 372 22.41 16.59 -33.48
CA PHE A 372 22.12 16.22 -32.10
C PHE A 372 22.78 14.90 -31.71
N GLU A 373 23.24 14.82 -30.47
CA GLU A 373 23.72 13.57 -29.88
C GLU A 373 22.51 12.71 -29.48
N TRP A 374 22.35 11.57 -30.15
CA TRP A 374 21.23 10.67 -29.93
C TRP A 374 21.56 9.64 -28.85
N LYS A 375 20.81 9.69 -27.75
CA LYS A 375 20.91 8.77 -26.61
C LYS A 375 19.55 8.11 -26.35
N ALA A 376 19.51 7.08 -25.53
CA ALA A 376 18.28 6.35 -25.23
C ALA A 376 17.10 7.23 -24.77
N HIS A 377 17.37 8.36 -24.11
CA HIS A 377 16.34 9.26 -23.60
C HIS A 377 15.70 10.17 -24.67
N ASN A 378 16.33 10.38 -25.80
CA ASN A 378 15.84 11.22 -26.90
C ASN A 378 15.66 10.48 -28.24
N GLU A 379 15.85 9.15 -28.25
CA GLU A 379 15.67 8.31 -29.45
C GLU A 379 14.24 8.41 -30.02
N ASN A 380 13.23 8.62 -29.19
CA ASN A 380 11.86 8.81 -29.65
C ASN A 380 11.68 10.08 -30.50
N LEU A 381 12.38 11.16 -30.15
CA LEU A 381 12.42 12.38 -30.97
C LEU A 381 13.10 12.11 -32.32
N ARG A 382 14.20 11.36 -32.31
CA ARG A 382 14.90 10.95 -33.55
C ARG A 382 13.96 10.18 -34.47
N GLN A 383 13.23 9.19 -33.93
CA GLN A 383 12.27 8.39 -34.70
C GLN A 383 11.13 9.24 -35.26
N SER A 384 10.61 10.20 -34.49
CA SER A 384 9.57 11.11 -34.94
C SER A 384 10.04 12.05 -36.06
N LEU A 385 11.29 12.59 -35.96
CA LEU A 385 11.91 13.37 -37.00
C LEU A 385 12.12 12.57 -38.29
N LEU A 386 12.60 11.32 -38.19
CA LEU A 386 12.75 10.41 -39.32
C LEU A 386 11.42 10.05 -39.98
N ALA A 387 10.40 9.76 -39.19
CA ALA A 387 9.07 9.40 -39.72
C ALA A 387 8.45 10.54 -40.56
N THR A 388 8.62 11.79 -40.12
CA THR A 388 8.08 12.99 -40.80
C THR A 388 8.91 13.43 -42.02
N LEU A 389 10.07 12.85 -42.27
CA LEU A 389 10.87 13.11 -43.50
C LEU A 389 10.58 12.07 -44.60
N LYS A 390 9.89 10.97 -44.27
CA LYS A 390 9.53 9.92 -45.24
C LYS A 390 8.16 10.15 -45.93
N ASN A 391 7.39 11.08 -45.41
CA ASN A 391 6.13 11.57 -46.01
C ASN A 391 6.36 12.91 -46.66
#